data_2e162664e7e7a43ab7f35d38086aadb4
#
_entry.id   2e162664e7e7a43ab7f35d38086aadb4
#
_cell.length_a   1.000
_cell.length_b   1.000
_cell.length_c   1.000
_cell.angle_alpha   90.00
_cell.angle_beta   90.00
_cell.angle_gamma   90.00
#
_symmetry.space_group_name_H-M   'P 1'
#
loop_
_entity.id
_entity.type
_entity.pdbx_description
1 polymer ?
#
loop_
_entity_poly.entity_id
_entity_poly.type
_entity_poly.pdbx_seq_one_letter_code
_entity_poly.pdbx_strand_id
1 'polypeptide(L)'
;MINSLPTFIIFKNQQIVESIKGADPRKLQMVVKKLSAEADSDGTNGFGDSSGSGSTWLATSLPKGYTDVTDQVDVRGLDLLNSSSEYGTARTLFDSSKPSSLATGKGKGKAGSEESAKDWVESDTDEQLMLFFPFMSTLKVHTLHITSLPPKDDEDAPMRPKTLQIYSNRAHVLGFDEAEDLSATQSITLNSRDWDEETGTARIELRFVKFQNVSSLVIFVVDGEGSGDKVRIDRLRIIGETGEKRDGKIEKIADDA
;
A
#
# COMPACT_ATOMS: atom_id res chain seq x y z
N MET A 1 -15.18 24.33 30.38
CA MET A 1 -16.53 24.64 29.85
C MET A 1 -16.38 25.37 28.51
N ILE A 2 -17.04 24.87 27.47
CA ILE A 2 -17.05 25.50 26.14
C ILE A 2 -18.18 26.56 26.19
N ASN A 3 -17.79 27.83 26.19
CA ASN A 3 -18.75 28.95 26.36
C ASN A 3 -19.12 29.64 25.03
N SER A 4 -18.64 29.15 23.91
CA SER A 4 -18.99 29.67 22.57
C SER A 4 -18.90 28.62 21.50
N LEU A 5 -19.85 28.60 20.57
CA LEU A 5 -19.88 27.71 19.41
C LEU A 5 -19.66 28.53 18.13
N PRO A 6 -18.90 28.02 17.13
CA PRO A 6 -18.05 26.84 17.17
C PRO A 6 -16.75 27.06 17.97
N THR A 7 -16.21 26.01 18.60
CA THR A 7 -14.90 26.05 19.24
C THR A 7 -14.00 24.97 18.57
N PHE A 8 -12.83 25.39 18.10
CA PHE A 8 -11.85 24.51 17.49
C PHE A 8 -10.69 24.30 18.48
N ILE A 9 -10.34 23.05 18.78
CA ILE A 9 -9.26 22.72 19.70
C ILE A 9 -8.24 21.88 18.92
N ILE A 10 -6.99 22.30 18.96
CA ILE A 10 -5.88 21.63 18.26
C ILE A 10 -5.07 20.86 19.28
N PHE A 11 -4.90 19.56 19.02
CA PHE A 11 -4.10 18.68 19.84
C PHE A 11 -2.81 18.29 19.09
N LYS A 12 -1.69 18.24 19.82
CA LYS A 12 -0.42 17.68 19.36
C LYS A 12 0.16 16.86 20.50
N ASN A 13 0.52 15.60 20.24
CA ASN A 13 1.05 14.67 21.24
C ASN A 13 0.17 14.56 22.50
N GLN A 14 -1.14 14.42 22.32
CA GLN A 14 -2.16 14.34 23.38
C GLN A 14 -2.31 15.59 24.26
N GLN A 15 -1.68 16.72 23.89
CA GLN A 15 -1.80 18.00 24.59
C GLN A 15 -2.53 19.03 23.70
N ILE A 16 -3.33 19.88 24.34
CA ILE A 16 -3.99 21.00 23.67
C ILE A 16 -2.93 22.06 23.35
N VAL A 17 -2.66 22.30 22.06
CA VAL A 17 -1.69 23.29 21.60
C VAL A 17 -2.34 24.63 21.35
N GLU A 18 -3.59 24.64 20.86
CA GLU A 18 -4.30 25.87 20.53
C GLU A 18 -5.82 25.67 20.63
N SER A 19 -6.54 26.73 20.97
CA SER A 19 -8.02 26.75 21.06
C SER A 19 -8.56 28.05 20.46
N ILE A 20 -9.39 27.90 19.41
CA ILE A 20 -10.03 29.03 18.71
C ILE A 20 -11.49 29.02 19.05
N LYS A 21 -11.97 30.11 19.65
CA LYS A 21 -13.38 30.33 19.98
C LYS A 21 -14.05 31.20 18.92
N GLY A 22 -15.17 30.72 18.38
CA GLY A 22 -15.92 31.36 17.31
C GLY A 22 -15.44 31.01 15.90
N ALA A 23 -16.27 31.28 14.89
CA ALA A 23 -15.95 31.08 13.47
C ALA A 23 -15.17 32.29 12.92
N ASP A 24 -13.91 32.47 13.35
CA ASP A 24 -13.01 33.48 12.80
C ASP A 24 -12.18 32.88 11.63
N PRO A 25 -12.54 33.21 10.37
CA PRO A 25 -11.86 32.59 9.20
C PRO A 25 -10.39 32.94 9.13
N ARG A 26 -9.99 34.14 9.63
CA ARG A 26 -8.58 34.56 9.56
C ARG A 26 -7.70 33.80 10.54
N LYS A 27 -8.21 33.55 11.75
CA LYS A 27 -7.50 32.76 12.76
C LYS A 27 -7.40 31.28 12.34
N LEU A 28 -8.48 30.72 11.80
CA LEU A 28 -8.49 29.38 11.27
C LEU A 28 -7.48 29.22 10.14
N GLN A 29 -7.43 30.19 9.20
CA GLN A 29 -6.50 30.17 8.08
C GLN A 29 -5.03 30.30 8.52
N MET A 30 -4.75 31.12 9.54
CA MET A 30 -3.40 31.22 10.11
C MET A 30 -2.96 29.94 10.79
N VAL A 31 -3.84 29.27 11.50
CA VAL A 31 -3.51 28.00 12.18
C VAL A 31 -3.34 26.88 11.17
N VAL A 32 -4.18 26.78 10.17
CA VAL A 32 -4.00 25.82 9.07
C VAL A 32 -2.67 26.06 8.36
N LYS A 33 -2.32 27.30 8.06
CA LYS A 33 -1.02 27.65 7.43
C LYS A 33 0.18 27.33 8.34
N LYS A 34 0.04 27.47 9.65
CA LYS A 34 1.09 27.13 10.61
C LYS A 34 1.26 25.60 10.70
N LEU A 35 0.17 24.84 10.72
CA LEU A 35 0.20 23.39 10.73
C LEU A 35 0.73 22.82 9.43
N SER A 36 0.40 23.40 8.27
CA SER A 36 0.99 22.99 6.99
C SER A 36 2.48 23.31 6.91
N ALA A 37 2.93 24.46 7.41
CA ALA A 37 4.36 24.79 7.46
C ALA A 37 5.17 23.90 8.43
N GLU A 38 4.55 23.44 9.51
CA GLU A 38 5.17 22.45 10.41
C GLU A 38 5.22 21.05 9.76
N ALA A 39 4.23 20.68 8.95
CA ALA A 39 4.23 19.45 8.18
C ALA A 39 5.29 19.47 7.05
N ASP A 40 5.53 20.64 6.44
CA ASP A 40 6.57 20.81 5.41
C ASP A 40 8.01 20.82 5.97
N SER A 41 8.20 21.07 7.27
CA SER A 41 9.53 21.06 7.91
C SER A 41 10.03 19.67 8.26
N ASP A 42 9.18 18.66 8.19
CA ASP A 42 9.53 17.24 8.43
C ASP A 42 9.61 16.44 7.11
N GLY A 43 10.02 17.14 6.08
CA GLY A 43 10.52 16.68 4.78
C GLY A 43 9.81 15.50 4.12
N THR A 44 8.84 15.76 3.27
CA THR A 44 8.80 15.27 1.88
C THR A 44 7.53 15.77 1.16
N ASN A 45 7.71 16.30 -0.03
CA ASN A 45 6.70 16.83 -0.94
C ASN A 45 5.63 15.81 -1.32
N GLY A 46 4.35 16.22 -1.28
CA GLY A 46 3.25 15.48 -1.87
C GLY A 46 1.89 16.03 -1.48
N PHE A 47 1.40 17.04 -2.19
CA PHE A 47 0.01 17.50 -2.10
C PHE A 47 -0.96 16.39 -2.50
N GLY A 48 -1.86 16.00 -1.59
CA GLY A 48 -2.96 15.07 -1.85
C GLY A 48 -3.82 14.95 -0.60
N ASP A 49 -4.90 15.74 -0.60
CA ASP A 49 -5.99 15.73 0.39
C ASP A 49 -6.48 14.30 0.69
N SER A 50 -6.35 13.89 1.97
CA SER A 50 -7.34 13.01 2.59
C SER A 50 -7.13 12.93 4.11
N SER A 51 -8.13 13.34 4.83
CA SER A 51 -8.36 13.26 6.26
C SER A 51 -8.14 11.85 6.84
N GLY A 52 -7.24 11.73 7.83
CA GLY A 52 -7.21 10.59 8.74
C GLY A 52 -5.81 10.08 9.10
N SER A 53 -5.29 10.51 10.24
CA SER A 53 -4.32 9.87 11.13
C SER A 53 -3.26 8.92 10.52
N GLY A 54 -2.03 9.42 10.38
CA GLY A 54 -0.85 8.63 10.00
C GLY A 54 -0.65 8.62 8.50
N SER A 55 0.35 9.38 8.00
CA SER A 55 0.65 9.37 6.56
C SER A 55 1.08 7.97 6.12
N THR A 56 0.21 7.30 5.36
CA THR A 56 0.55 6.03 4.71
C THR A 56 1.74 6.25 3.77
N TRP A 57 2.77 5.42 3.91
CA TRP A 57 3.88 5.45 2.99
C TRP A 57 3.46 4.90 1.62
N LEU A 58 3.56 5.72 0.58
CA LEU A 58 3.11 5.40 -0.77
C LEU A 58 4.25 5.07 -1.74
N ALA A 59 5.48 5.35 -1.35
CA ALA A 59 6.70 5.19 -2.15
C ALA A 59 6.79 6.08 -3.40
N THR A 60 5.70 6.28 -4.11
CA THR A 60 5.62 7.05 -5.36
C THR A 60 4.32 7.82 -5.45
N SER A 61 4.28 8.82 -6.31
CA SER A 61 3.08 9.66 -6.51
C SER A 61 1.91 8.86 -7.07
N LEU A 62 0.70 9.21 -6.64
CA LEU A 62 -0.52 8.61 -7.15
C LEU A 62 -0.85 9.10 -8.57
N PRO A 63 -1.40 8.24 -9.43
CA PRO A 63 -1.96 8.67 -10.71
C PRO A 63 -3.12 9.64 -10.47
N LYS A 64 -3.26 10.64 -11.33
CA LYS A 64 -4.31 11.65 -11.20
C LYS A 64 -5.71 11.00 -11.24
N GLY A 65 -6.52 11.30 -10.23
CA GLY A 65 -7.90 10.80 -10.14
C GLY A 65 -8.05 9.44 -9.44
N TYR A 66 -6.96 8.82 -9.00
CA TYR A 66 -6.98 7.56 -8.26
C TYR A 66 -6.44 7.74 -6.85
N THR A 67 -6.88 6.89 -5.94
CA THR A 67 -6.49 6.90 -4.53
C THR A 67 -5.84 5.58 -4.12
N ASP A 68 -5.15 5.59 -3.01
CA ASP A 68 -4.72 4.35 -2.35
C ASP A 68 -5.96 3.68 -1.74
N VAL A 69 -6.24 2.46 -2.19
CA VAL A 69 -7.35 1.61 -1.73
C VAL A 69 -6.84 0.35 -1.05
N THR A 70 -5.60 0.37 -0.61
CA THR A 70 -4.97 -0.77 0.08
C THR A 70 -5.69 -1.12 1.39
N ASP A 71 -6.33 -0.17 2.03
CA ASP A 71 -7.17 -0.36 3.22
C ASP A 71 -8.40 -1.25 2.96
N GLN A 72 -8.78 -1.46 1.70
CA GLN A 72 -9.86 -2.35 1.29
C GLN A 72 -9.44 -3.83 1.22
N VAL A 73 -8.18 -4.15 1.45
CA VAL A 73 -7.72 -5.56 1.52
C VAL A 73 -8.28 -6.21 2.79
N ASP A 74 -8.96 -7.34 2.63
CA ASP A 74 -9.35 -8.16 3.77
C ASP A 74 -8.16 -8.97 4.26
N VAL A 75 -7.48 -8.45 5.27
CA VAL A 75 -6.27 -9.06 5.85
C VAL A 75 -6.51 -10.43 6.52
N ARG A 76 -7.77 -10.85 6.69
CA ARG A 76 -8.11 -12.16 7.24
C ARG A 76 -8.11 -13.25 6.18
N GLY A 77 -8.36 -12.86 4.93
CA GLY A 77 -8.39 -13.77 3.79
C GLY A 77 -7.07 -13.82 3.01
N LEU A 78 -6.00 -13.22 3.53
CA LEU A 78 -4.68 -13.28 2.89
C LEU A 78 -4.13 -14.71 2.91
N ASP A 79 -3.58 -15.13 1.78
CA ASP A 79 -2.86 -16.40 1.66
C ASP A 79 -1.57 -16.19 0.85
N LEU A 80 -0.51 -16.90 1.24
CA LEU A 80 0.82 -16.73 0.68
C LEU A 80 1.52 -18.09 0.62
N LEU A 81 1.84 -18.54 -0.58
CA LEU A 81 2.52 -19.81 -0.80
C LEU A 81 4.00 -19.57 -1.09
N ASN A 82 4.82 -20.51 -0.64
CA ASN A 82 6.28 -20.52 -0.77
C ASN A 82 6.95 -19.31 -0.11
N SER A 83 6.49 -18.89 1.04
CA SER A 83 7.14 -17.82 1.82
C SER A 83 7.91 -18.37 3.01
N SER A 84 9.09 -17.84 3.24
CA SER A 84 9.92 -18.18 4.40
C SER A 84 9.27 -17.67 5.68
N SER A 85 9.21 -18.51 6.71
CA SER A 85 8.70 -18.17 8.03
C SER A 85 9.67 -17.32 8.86
N GLU A 86 10.90 -17.12 8.39
CA GLU A 86 11.92 -16.32 9.08
C GLU A 86 11.70 -14.81 8.97
N TYR A 87 10.87 -14.39 8.03
CA TYR A 87 10.57 -13.00 7.70
C TYR A 87 9.12 -12.64 8.01
N GLY A 88 8.63 -11.55 7.43
CA GLY A 88 7.24 -11.12 7.60
C GLY A 88 6.22 -12.07 6.95
N THR A 89 4.97 -11.84 7.27
CA THR A 89 3.83 -12.58 6.71
C THR A 89 3.18 -11.78 5.57
N ALA A 90 2.20 -12.37 4.86
CA ALA A 90 1.41 -11.67 3.84
C ALA A 90 0.86 -10.30 4.32
N ARG A 91 0.51 -10.18 5.60
CA ARG A 91 0.01 -8.94 6.19
C ARG A 91 1.05 -7.82 6.19
N THR A 92 2.33 -8.15 6.34
CA THR A 92 3.45 -7.20 6.32
C THR A 92 3.52 -6.40 5.02
N LEU A 93 3.13 -7.02 3.90
CA LEU A 93 3.11 -6.37 2.58
C LEU A 93 2.16 -5.18 2.50
N PHE A 94 1.09 -5.19 3.31
CA PHE A 94 0.06 -4.15 3.33
C PHE A 94 0.21 -3.15 4.49
N ASP A 95 1.31 -3.24 5.26
CA ASP A 95 1.59 -2.30 6.35
C ASP A 95 1.74 -0.88 5.80
N SER A 96 1.11 0.10 6.47
CA SER A 96 1.13 1.50 6.08
C SER A 96 2.45 2.20 6.37
N SER A 97 3.33 1.59 7.16
CA SER A 97 4.63 2.16 7.51
C SER A 97 5.66 2.05 6.38
N LYS A 98 6.64 2.94 6.41
CA LYS A 98 7.80 2.87 5.54
C LYS A 98 8.60 1.58 5.84
N PRO A 99 9.11 0.84 4.82
CA PRO A 99 9.97 -0.31 5.04
C PRO A 99 11.17 0.01 5.93
N SER A 100 11.49 -0.89 6.86
CA SER A 100 12.64 -0.73 7.77
C SER A 100 13.95 -0.57 7.01
N SER A 101 14.10 -1.23 5.86
CA SER A 101 15.26 -1.12 4.98
C SER A 101 15.53 0.30 4.45
N LEU A 102 14.51 1.16 4.39
CA LEU A 102 14.64 2.57 4.02
C LEU A 102 14.80 3.49 5.24
N ALA A 103 14.64 2.99 6.46
CA ALA A 103 14.74 3.80 7.68
C ALA A 103 16.21 4.05 8.12
N THR A 104 17.18 3.33 7.58
CA THR A 104 18.59 3.39 7.96
C THR A 104 19.37 4.55 7.32
N GLY A 105 18.73 5.70 7.07
CA GLY A 105 19.35 6.95 6.66
C GLY A 105 19.69 7.88 7.81
N LYS A 106 20.98 7.87 8.27
CA LYS A 106 21.62 8.88 9.15
C LYS A 106 21.04 9.08 10.56
N GLY A 107 21.37 8.18 11.42
CA GLY A 107 21.26 8.38 12.88
C GLY A 107 22.33 7.55 13.58
N LYS A 108 23.57 8.07 13.66
CA LYS A 108 24.64 7.53 14.50
C LYS A 108 24.23 7.72 15.97
N GLY A 109 23.63 6.71 16.57
CA GLY A 109 23.21 6.81 17.96
C GLY A 109 22.64 5.52 18.52
N LYS A 110 23.50 4.78 19.24
CA LYS A 110 23.22 3.72 20.20
C LYS A 110 23.12 2.29 19.64
N ALA A 111 24.26 1.62 19.69
CA ALA A 111 24.34 0.17 19.77
C ALA A 111 23.50 -0.32 20.97
N GLY A 112 22.36 -0.87 20.67
CA GLY A 112 21.49 -1.59 21.58
C GLY A 112 20.74 -2.58 20.70
N SER A 113 20.97 -3.86 20.91
CA SER A 113 20.41 -5.03 20.28
C SER A 113 18.88 -4.96 20.15
N GLU A 114 18.39 -4.42 19.05
CA GLU A 114 17.09 -4.74 18.52
C GLU A 114 17.34 -5.45 17.19
N GLU A 115 16.97 -6.72 17.10
CA GLU A 115 16.82 -7.40 15.83
C GLU A 115 16.03 -6.46 14.93
N SER A 116 16.68 -5.96 13.88
CA SER A 116 15.98 -5.11 12.90
C SER A 116 14.76 -5.90 12.44
N ALA A 117 13.58 -5.36 12.69
CA ALA A 117 12.34 -6.05 12.36
C ALA A 117 12.41 -6.48 10.88
N LYS A 118 12.33 -7.78 10.67
CA LYS A 118 12.29 -8.38 9.32
C LYS A 118 10.89 -8.16 8.75
N ASP A 119 10.64 -6.94 8.27
CA ASP A 119 9.32 -6.46 7.83
C ASP A 119 9.12 -6.55 6.30
N TRP A 120 9.57 -7.66 5.73
CA TRP A 120 9.39 -8.01 4.31
C TRP A 120 9.06 -9.49 4.18
N VAL A 121 8.61 -9.88 3.00
CA VAL A 121 8.37 -11.28 2.63
C VAL A 121 9.48 -11.73 1.68
N GLU A 122 9.94 -12.96 1.87
CA GLU A 122 10.93 -13.61 1.04
C GLU A 122 10.44 -15.02 0.67
N SER A 123 10.70 -15.47 -0.55
CA SER A 123 10.39 -16.84 -0.93
C SER A 123 11.30 -17.85 -0.21
N ASP A 124 10.84 -19.09 -0.07
CA ASP A 124 11.51 -20.10 0.76
C ASP A 124 12.35 -21.07 -0.08
N THR A 125 11.72 -21.83 -0.93
CA THR A 125 12.37 -22.96 -1.65
C THR A 125 13.04 -22.50 -2.95
N ASP A 126 12.38 -21.61 -3.67
CA ASP A 126 12.79 -21.08 -4.97
C ASP A 126 12.31 -19.64 -5.14
N GLU A 127 12.52 -19.04 -6.33
CA GLU A 127 12.12 -17.66 -6.65
C GLU A 127 10.61 -17.47 -6.86
N GLN A 128 9.82 -18.54 -6.85
CA GLN A 128 8.37 -18.42 -7.03
C GLN A 128 7.69 -17.97 -5.74
N LEU A 129 6.69 -17.10 -5.87
CA LEU A 129 5.88 -16.65 -4.75
C LEU A 129 4.44 -16.42 -5.22
N MET A 130 3.47 -16.96 -4.50
CA MET A 130 2.06 -16.80 -4.83
C MET A 130 1.32 -16.07 -3.70
N LEU A 131 0.79 -14.89 -3.98
CA LEU A 131 0.05 -14.06 -3.03
C LEU A 131 -1.41 -13.93 -3.46
N PHE A 132 -2.34 -14.34 -2.61
CA PHE A 132 -3.77 -14.10 -2.76
C PHE A 132 -4.25 -13.07 -1.73
N PHE A 133 -5.06 -12.12 -2.19
CA PHE A 133 -5.69 -11.15 -1.32
C PHE A 133 -7.08 -10.76 -1.81
N PRO A 134 -8.12 -11.02 -0.99
CA PRO A 134 -9.49 -10.58 -1.25
C PRO A 134 -9.69 -9.14 -0.80
N PHE A 135 -10.71 -8.51 -1.33
CA PHE A 135 -11.13 -7.16 -0.96
C PHE A 135 -12.44 -7.18 -0.18
N MET A 136 -12.58 -6.25 0.77
CA MET A 136 -13.83 -6.05 1.53
C MET A 136 -14.98 -5.52 0.66
N SER A 137 -14.65 -4.91 -0.48
CA SER A 137 -15.62 -4.40 -1.45
C SER A 137 -15.08 -4.61 -2.87
N THR A 138 -15.96 -4.53 -3.87
CA THR A 138 -15.51 -4.57 -5.27
C THR A 138 -14.80 -3.28 -5.63
N LEU A 139 -13.61 -3.39 -6.23
CA LEU A 139 -12.74 -2.28 -6.58
C LEU A 139 -12.56 -2.15 -8.09
N LYS A 140 -12.20 -0.95 -8.53
CA LYS A 140 -11.59 -0.70 -9.82
C LYS A 140 -10.10 -0.48 -9.59
N VAL A 141 -9.28 -1.46 -9.94
CA VAL A 141 -7.84 -1.40 -9.71
C VAL A 141 -7.13 -0.85 -10.94
N HIS A 142 -6.36 0.22 -10.75
CA HIS A 142 -5.64 0.90 -11.83
C HIS A 142 -4.14 0.58 -11.83
N THR A 143 -3.50 0.63 -10.66
CA THR A 143 -2.04 0.49 -10.55
C THR A 143 -1.71 -0.33 -9.30
N LEU A 144 -0.66 -1.14 -9.39
CA LEU A 144 -0.01 -1.76 -8.24
C LEU A 144 1.36 -1.11 -8.05
N HIS A 145 1.71 -0.77 -6.81
CA HIS A 145 3.06 -0.39 -6.44
C HIS A 145 3.67 -1.55 -5.66
N ILE A 146 4.73 -2.13 -6.19
CA ILE A 146 5.48 -3.19 -5.53
C ILE A 146 6.83 -2.64 -5.10
N THR A 147 7.15 -2.72 -3.83
CA THR A 147 8.45 -2.31 -3.28
C THR A 147 9.28 -3.55 -3.00
N SER A 148 10.51 -3.56 -3.46
CA SER A 148 11.49 -4.61 -3.20
C SER A 148 12.87 -4.00 -2.98
N LEU A 149 13.46 -4.28 -1.82
CA LEU A 149 14.68 -3.65 -1.31
C LEU A 149 15.73 -4.70 -0.93
N PRO A 150 16.15 -5.57 -1.86
CA PRO A 150 17.20 -6.53 -1.57
C PRO A 150 18.52 -5.80 -1.28
N PRO A 151 19.40 -6.38 -0.42
CA PRO A 151 20.76 -5.89 -0.24
C PRO A 151 21.51 -5.83 -1.57
N LYS A 152 22.33 -4.79 -1.77
CA LYS A 152 23.05 -4.59 -3.05
C LYS A 152 24.43 -5.29 -3.12
N ASP A 153 25.01 -5.55 -1.94
CA ASP A 153 26.41 -5.99 -1.81
C ASP A 153 26.52 -7.46 -1.34
N ASP A 154 25.44 -8.23 -1.44
CA ASP A 154 25.37 -9.62 -1.02
C ASP A 154 25.09 -10.51 -2.23
N GLU A 155 26.00 -11.47 -2.53
CA GLU A 155 25.86 -12.40 -3.66
C GLU A 155 24.70 -13.38 -3.47
N ASP A 156 24.35 -13.67 -2.20
CA ASP A 156 23.23 -14.55 -1.84
C ASP A 156 21.93 -13.75 -1.56
N ALA A 157 21.90 -12.45 -1.88
CA ALA A 157 20.73 -11.63 -1.68
C ALA A 157 19.52 -12.10 -2.49
N PRO A 158 18.30 -12.01 -1.93
CA PRO A 158 17.10 -12.28 -2.70
C PRO A 158 16.96 -11.27 -3.84
N MET A 159 16.35 -11.71 -4.93
CA MET A 159 16.13 -10.89 -6.12
C MET A 159 14.88 -10.01 -5.99
N ARG A 160 14.79 -8.99 -6.82
CA ARG A 160 13.54 -8.30 -7.13
C ARG A 160 12.65 -9.16 -8.00
N PRO A 161 11.33 -9.14 -7.85
CA PRO A 161 10.41 -9.79 -8.80
C PRO A 161 10.64 -9.27 -10.23
N LYS A 162 10.62 -10.18 -11.20
CA LYS A 162 10.80 -9.85 -12.62
C LYS A 162 9.55 -10.17 -13.42
N THR A 163 9.14 -11.42 -13.48
CA THR A 163 7.93 -11.80 -14.20
C THR A 163 6.79 -12.01 -13.23
N LEU A 164 5.72 -11.27 -13.46
CA LEU A 164 4.51 -11.31 -12.65
C LEU A 164 3.32 -11.75 -13.49
N GLN A 165 2.52 -12.64 -12.96
CA GLN A 165 1.22 -13.01 -13.50
C GLN A 165 0.14 -12.58 -12.51
N ILE A 166 -0.86 -11.85 -13.00
CA ILE A 166 -1.94 -11.31 -12.17
C ILE A 166 -3.25 -11.97 -12.60
N TYR A 167 -3.96 -12.52 -11.63
CA TYR A 167 -5.28 -13.12 -11.82
C TYR A 167 -6.30 -12.34 -10.98
N SER A 168 -7.46 -12.05 -11.54
CA SER A 168 -8.55 -11.35 -10.84
C SER A 168 -9.70 -12.30 -10.52
N ASN A 169 -10.42 -12.00 -9.43
CA ASN A 169 -11.67 -12.66 -9.04
C ASN A 169 -11.54 -14.18 -8.82
N ARG A 170 -10.45 -14.60 -8.21
CA ARG A 170 -10.29 -15.99 -7.75
C ARG A 170 -10.91 -16.13 -6.37
N ALA A 171 -11.48 -17.31 -6.10
CA ALA A 171 -12.11 -17.58 -4.80
C ALA A 171 -11.09 -17.90 -3.69
N HIS A 172 -9.90 -18.37 -4.08
CA HIS A 172 -8.82 -18.78 -3.19
C HIS A 172 -7.47 -18.60 -3.89
N VAL A 173 -6.37 -18.82 -3.17
CA VAL A 173 -5.03 -18.89 -3.72
C VAL A 173 -4.97 -19.99 -4.80
N LEU A 174 -4.24 -19.73 -5.88
CA LEU A 174 -3.99 -20.72 -6.91
C LEU A 174 -2.80 -21.61 -6.49
N GLY A 175 -2.84 -22.88 -6.87
CA GLY A 175 -1.63 -23.69 -6.86
C GLY A 175 -0.67 -23.27 -7.99
N PHE A 176 0.63 -23.58 -7.87
CA PHE A 176 1.61 -23.25 -8.90
C PHE A 176 1.28 -23.95 -10.22
N ASP A 177 0.98 -25.26 -10.18
CA ASP A 177 0.55 -26.05 -11.35
C ASP A 177 -0.73 -25.47 -11.97
N GLU A 178 -1.70 -25.07 -11.14
CA GLU A 178 -2.95 -24.46 -11.60
C GLU A 178 -2.70 -23.12 -12.31
N ALA A 179 -1.75 -22.32 -11.82
CA ALA A 179 -1.40 -21.04 -12.42
C ALA A 179 -0.73 -21.20 -13.79
N GLU A 180 0.00 -22.29 -14.03
CA GLU A 180 0.59 -22.59 -15.34
C GLU A 180 -0.48 -22.93 -16.38
N ASP A 181 -1.53 -23.65 -15.98
CA ASP A 181 -2.63 -24.04 -16.88
C ASP A 181 -3.61 -22.88 -17.15
N LEU A 182 -3.64 -21.85 -16.32
CA LEU A 182 -4.57 -20.75 -16.41
C LEU A 182 -3.97 -19.55 -17.14
N SER A 183 -4.74 -18.95 -18.02
CA SER A 183 -4.36 -17.67 -18.61
C SER A 183 -4.48 -16.54 -17.58
N ALA A 184 -3.36 -15.87 -17.29
CA ALA A 184 -3.36 -14.70 -16.44
C ALA A 184 -4.23 -13.56 -17.01
N THR A 185 -4.89 -12.82 -16.15
CA THR A 185 -5.62 -11.59 -16.54
C THR A 185 -4.65 -10.59 -17.17
N GLN A 186 -3.43 -10.51 -16.60
CA GLN A 186 -2.32 -9.74 -17.15
C GLN A 186 -0.99 -10.36 -16.73
N SER A 187 -0.04 -10.47 -17.68
CA SER A 187 1.36 -10.80 -17.42
C SER A 187 2.23 -9.58 -17.64
N ILE A 188 3.25 -9.41 -16.81
CA ILE A 188 4.12 -8.23 -16.77
C ILE A 188 5.55 -8.69 -16.57
N THR A 189 6.47 -8.14 -17.29
CA THR A 189 7.90 -8.32 -17.06
C THR A 189 8.50 -6.99 -16.65
N LEU A 190 9.09 -6.93 -15.47
CA LEU A 190 9.80 -5.79 -14.92
C LEU A 190 11.28 -5.87 -15.29
N ASN A 191 11.87 -4.72 -15.56
CA ASN A 191 13.30 -4.58 -15.81
C ASN A 191 13.87 -3.64 -14.75
N SER A 192 15.20 -3.59 -14.60
CA SER A 192 15.90 -2.73 -13.62
C SER A 192 15.46 -1.28 -13.66
N ARG A 193 15.14 -0.74 -14.85
CA ARG A 193 14.69 0.66 -15.05
C ARG A 193 13.28 0.94 -14.57
N ASP A 194 12.46 -0.10 -14.33
CA ASP A 194 11.07 0.04 -13.88
C ASP A 194 11.00 0.24 -12.36
N TRP A 195 12.12 0.08 -11.67
CA TRP A 195 12.29 0.28 -10.24
C TRP A 195 12.84 1.67 -9.95
N ASP A 196 12.15 2.43 -9.12
CA ASP A 196 12.65 3.69 -8.59
C ASP A 196 13.88 3.44 -7.71
N GLU A 197 14.96 4.16 -7.93
CA GLU A 197 16.25 3.92 -7.24
C GLU A 197 16.23 4.30 -5.76
N GLU A 198 15.42 5.31 -5.38
CA GLU A 198 15.35 5.81 -4.00
C GLU A 198 14.43 4.97 -3.14
N THR A 199 13.29 4.55 -3.69
CA THR A 199 12.24 3.85 -2.94
C THR A 199 12.24 2.36 -3.17
N GLY A 200 12.95 1.86 -4.19
CA GLY A 200 12.92 0.45 -4.60
C GLY A 200 11.53 0.00 -5.05
N THR A 201 10.72 0.90 -5.62
CA THR A 201 9.34 0.63 -5.95
C THR A 201 9.11 0.62 -7.45
N ALA A 202 8.51 -0.44 -7.96
CA ALA A 202 8.01 -0.54 -9.32
C ALA A 202 6.52 -0.13 -9.37
N ARG A 203 6.18 0.71 -10.33
CA ARG A 203 4.81 1.13 -10.61
C ARG A 203 4.27 0.33 -11.78
N ILE A 204 3.28 -0.50 -11.55
CA ILE A 204 2.69 -1.43 -12.50
C ILE A 204 1.30 -0.96 -12.90
N GLU A 205 1.17 -0.46 -14.12
CA GLU A 205 -0.15 -0.07 -14.65
C GLU A 205 -0.90 -1.31 -15.14
N LEU A 206 -2.12 -1.47 -14.63
CA LEU A 206 -2.99 -2.57 -15.02
C LEU A 206 -3.85 -2.17 -16.24
N ARG A 207 -4.22 -3.18 -17.04
CA ARG A 207 -5.18 -2.99 -18.12
C ARG A 207 -6.55 -2.70 -17.53
N PHE A 208 -6.81 -1.44 -17.23
CA PHE A 208 -7.95 -0.97 -16.46
C PHE A 208 -9.30 -1.60 -16.84
N VAL A 209 -9.53 -1.84 -18.14
CA VAL A 209 -10.76 -2.51 -18.61
C VAL A 209 -10.96 -3.90 -18.02
N LYS A 210 -9.88 -4.63 -17.73
CA LYS A 210 -9.94 -5.97 -17.15
C LYS A 210 -10.06 -5.97 -15.61
N PHE A 211 -9.82 -4.81 -14.98
CA PHE A 211 -9.76 -4.66 -13.52
C PHE A 211 -10.82 -3.70 -12.98
N GLN A 212 -12.02 -3.63 -13.61
CA GLN A 212 -13.13 -2.75 -13.25
C GLN A 212 -13.97 -3.25 -12.08
N ASN A 213 -14.08 -4.55 -11.90
CA ASN A 213 -14.90 -5.19 -10.87
C ASN A 213 -14.08 -6.28 -10.19
N VAL A 214 -13.18 -5.87 -9.32
CA VAL A 214 -12.22 -6.78 -8.68
C VAL A 214 -12.62 -7.03 -7.24
N SER A 215 -12.90 -8.28 -6.91
CA SER A 215 -13.19 -8.74 -5.55
C SER A 215 -11.99 -9.41 -4.89
N SER A 216 -11.02 -9.88 -5.69
CA SER A 216 -9.77 -10.49 -5.22
C SER A 216 -8.70 -10.41 -6.29
N LEU A 217 -7.44 -10.45 -5.88
CA LEU A 217 -6.30 -10.59 -6.78
C LEU A 217 -5.40 -11.74 -6.32
N VAL A 218 -4.81 -12.42 -7.29
CA VAL A 218 -3.67 -13.29 -7.11
C VAL A 218 -2.49 -12.68 -7.86
N ILE A 219 -1.37 -12.52 -7.19
CA ILE A 219 -0.09 -12.15 -7.80
C ILE A 219 0.82 -13.35 -7.71
N PHE A 220 1.21 -13.87 -8.85
CA PHE A 220 2.20 -14.91 -8.98
C PHE A 220 3.51 -14.31 -9.47
N VAL A 221 4.54 -14.35 -8.63
CA VAL A 221 5.92 -14.06 -9.03
C VAL A 221 6.48 -15.34 -9.63
N VAL A 222 6.76 -15.31 -10.91
CA VAL A 222 7.25 -16.48 -11.67
C VAL A 222 8.76 -16.61 -11.55
N ASP A 223 9.47 -15.47 -11.63
CA ASP A 223 10.91 -15.39 -11.54
C ASP A 223 11.39 -14.06 -10.95
N GLY A 224 12.67 -14.00 -10.61
CA GLY A 224 13.36 -12.82 -10.11
C GLY A 224 14.33 -12.21 -11.12
N GLU A 225 14.81 -10.99 -10.82
CA GLU A 225 15.81 -10.28 -11.61
C GLU A 225 17.22 -10.68 -11.17
N GLY A 226 17.83 -11.62 -11.87
CA GLY A 226 19.19 -12.09 -11.57
C GLY A 226 19.32 -13.59 -11.67
N SER A 227 20.25 -14.15 -10.90
CA SER A 227 20.57 -15.58 -10.85
C SER A 227 20.45 -16.14 -9.42
N GLY A 228 19.80 -15.43 -8.53
CA GLY A 228 19.53 -15.90 -7.17
C GLY A 228 18.39 -16.91 -7.14
N ASP A 229 18.20 -17.54 -6.00
CA ASP A 229 17.19 -18.58 -5.80
C ASP A 229 15.93 -18.06 -5.10
N LYS A 230 15.91 -16.80 -4.66
CA LYS A 230 14.82 -16.25 -3.87
C LYS A 230 14.40 -14.87 -4.33
N VAL A 231 13.15 -14.51 -4.10
CA VAL A 231 12.62 -13.16 -4.32
C VAL A 231 12.18 -12.51 -3.01
N ARG A 232 12.25 -11.18 -2.98
CA ARG A 232 11.85 -10.36 -1.83
C ARG A 232 10.81 -9.31 -2.24
N ILE A 233 9.79 -9.13 -1.39
CA ILE A 233 8.81 -8.05 -1.49
C ILE A 233 8.68 -7.40 -0.12
N ASP A 234 8.85 -6.08 -0.06
CA ASP A 234 8.75 -5.30 1.18
C ASP A 234 7.36 -4.72 1.39
N ARG A 235 6.77 -4.10 0.35
CA ARG A 235 5.42 -3.50 0.43
C ARG A 235 4.67 -3.65 -0.88
N LEU A 236 3.35 -3.69 -0.74
CA LEU A 236 2.40 -3.68 -1.84
C LEU A 236 1.35 -2.60 -1.58
N ARG A 237 1.07 -1.76 -2.59
CA ARG A 237 -0.01 -0.78 -2.55
C ARG A 237 -0.91 -0.95 -3.76
N ILE A 238 -2.18 -0.77 -3.52
CA ILE A 238 -3.23 -0.93 -4.52
C ILE A 238 -3.84 0.43 -4.78
N ILE A 239 -3.71 0.91 -6.00
CA ILE A 239 -4.18 2.22 -6.41
C ILE A 239 -5.37 2.06 -7.34
N GLY A 240 -6.47 2.74 -7.01
CA GLY A 240 -7.70 2.57 -7.77
C GLY A 240 -8.84 3.42 -7.26
N GLU A 241 -10.04 2.91 -7.45
CA GLU A 241 -11.28 3.49 -6.95
C GLU A 241 -12.07 2.42 -6.20
N THR A 242 -12.67 2.81 -5.08
CA THR A 242 -13.69 1.98 -4.43
C THR A 242 -14.95 2.00 -5.30
N GLY A 243 -15.59 0.84 -5.49
CA GLY A 243 -16.91 0.79 -6.10
C GLY A 243 -17.86 1.75 -5.38
N GLU A 244 -18.73 2.44 -6.11
CA GLU A 244 -19.75 3.28 -5.51
C GLU A 244 -20.50 2.47 -4.46
N LYS A 245 -20.51 2.94 -3.21
CA LYS A 245 -21.53 2.53 -2.26
C LYS A 245 -22.86 2.88 -2.95
N ARG A 246 -23.59 1.90 -3.42
CA ARG A 246 -24.99 2.08 -3.77
C ARG A 246 -25.69 2.51 -2.48
N ASP A 247 -25.82 3.82 -2.27
CA ASP A 247 -26.81 4.35 -1.34
C ASP A 247 -28.15 3.94 -1.89
N GLY A 248 -28.61 2.78 -1.45
CA GLY A 248 -29.92 2.26 -1.78
C GLY A 248 -30.98 3.11 -1.10
N LYS A 249 -31.24 4.31 -1.62
CA LYS A 249 -32.52 4.99 -1.43
C LYS A 249 -33.55 4.14 -2.15
N ILE A 250 -34.22 3.28 -1.40
CA ILE A 250 -35.47 2.66 -1.83
C ILE A 250 -36.48 3.81 -1.82
N GLU A 251 -36.74 4.42 -2.97
CA GLU A 251 -37.89 5.28 -3.12
C GLU A 251 -39.15 4.39 -3.07
N LYS A 252 -40.00 4.64 -2.06
CA LYS A 252 -41.33 4.07 -2.04
C LYS A 252 -42.07 4.56 -3.28
N ILE A 253 -42.42 3.65 -4.17
CA ILE A 253 -43.39 3.90 -5.20
C ILE A 253 -44.69 4.17 -4.45
N ALA A 254 -45.22 5.40 -4.54
CA ALA A 254 -46.54 5.69 -4.05
C ALA A 254 -47.54 4.94 -4.93
N ASP A 255 -48.32 4.05 -4.30
CA ASP A 255 -49.52 3.48 -4.93
C ASP A 255 -50.50 4.63 -5.17
N ASP A 256 -50.68 5.01 -6.44
CA ASP A 256 -51.80 5.81 -6.88
C ASP A 256 -53.04 4.89 -6.96
N ALA A 257 -53.97 5.13 -6.01
CA ALA A 257 -55.30 4.57 -6.00
C ALA A 257 -56.25 5.43 -6.84
#